data_ad76ab54a74246bd5d2abe9abd3331a2
#
_entry.id   ad76ab54a74246bd5d2abe9abd3331a2
#
_cell.length_a   1.000
_cell.length_b   1.000
_cell.length_c   1.000
_cell.angle_alpha   90.00
_cell.angle_beta   90.00
_cell.angle_gamma   90.00
#
_symmetry.space_group_name_H-M   'P 1'
#
loop_
_entity.id
_entity.type
_entity.pdbx_description
1 polymer ?
#
loop_
_entity_poly.entity_id
_entity_poly.type
_entity_poly.pdbx_seq_one_letter_code
_entity_poly.pdbx_strand_id
1 'polypeptide(L)'
;MSIQNLQKALGVNDDGIVGRGTLIALFKKLGAPHARAEELALAANVHMRTYRILDNDLRLAHFMAQLAHESGNFRYMEEIASGRAYEGRKDLGNTEIGDGTRYKGRGPIQLTGRANYRKYGRALGIDFENNPEIVALPSIGMLVACKYWYDNGLNELADKDEINLITRRINGGYNGLNDRMAKLNTMKSMLGK
;
A
#
# COMPACT_ATOMS: atom_id res chain seq x y z
N MET A 1 3.35 24.30 -2.14
CA MET A 1 2.89 24.40 -3.55
C MET A 1 2.49 23.06 -4.16
N SER A 2 3.26 21.99 -4.07
CA SER A 2 2.90 20.69 -4.70
C SER A 2 1.67 20.00 -4.09
N ILE A 3 1.48 20.07 -2.77
CA ILE A 3 0.27 19.54 -2.12
C ILE A 3 -0.96 20.39 -2.50
N GLN A 4 -0.81 21.71 -2.62
CA GLN A 4 -1.91 22.56 -3.10
C GLN A 4 -2.30 22.23 -4.55
N ASN A 5 -1.32 21.92 -5.42
CA ASN A 5 -1.62 21.46 -6.78
C ASN A 5 -2.40 20.14 -6.77
N LEU A 6 -1.98 19.18 -5.93
CA LEU A 6 -2.72 17.94 -5.73
C LEU A 6 -4.15 18.20 -5.27
N GLN A 7 -4.35 19.07 -4.27
CA GLN A 7 -5.67 19.40 -3.74
C GLN A 7 -6.55 20.07 -4.80
N LYS A 8 -6.01 20.99 -5.60
CA LYS A 8 -6.70 21.60 -6.75
C LYS A 8 -7.10 20.55 -7.79
N ALA A 9 -6.18 19.64 -8.13
CA ALA A 9 -6.46 18.55 -9.07
C ALA A 9 -7.54 17.58 -8.55
N LEU A 10 -7.68 17.46 -7.23
CA LEU A 10 -8.69 16.63 -6.55
C LEU A 10 -10.01 17.40 -6.31
N GLY A 11 -10.06 18.71 -6.50
CA GLY A 11 -11.24 19.53 -6.23
C GLY A 11 -11.59 19.65 -4.74
N VAL A 12 -10.57 19.65 -3.87
CA VAL A 12 -10.73 19.83 -2.42
C VAL A 12 -10.06 21.13 -1.96
N ASN A 13 -10.28 21.52 -0.69
CA ASN A 13 -9.64 22.70 -0.10
C ASN A 13 -8.11 22.62 -0.24
N ASP A 14 -7.48 23.65 -0.80
CA ASP A 14 -6.06 23.72 -1.14
C ASP A 14 -5.21 24.39 -0.05
N ASP A 15 -5.43 23.99 1.21
CA ASP A 15 -4.71 24.50 2.38
C ASP A 15 -3.24 24.04 2.47
N GLY A 16 -2.79 23.14 1.60
CA GLY A 16 -1.44 22.59 1.60
C GLY A 16 -1.22 21.48 2.63
N ILE A 17 -2.28 21.03 3.32
CA ILE A 17 -2.21 19.99 4.35
C ILE A 17 -2.87 18.71 3.84
N VAL A 18 -2.10 17.62 3.76
CA VAL A 18 -2.67 16.30 3.43
C VAL A 18 -3.45 15.78 4.63
N GLY A 19 -4.73 16.14 4.71
CA GLY A 19 -5.65 15.65 5.73
C GLY A 19 -6.54 14.51 5.24
N ARG A 20 -7.45 14.05 6.10
CA ARG A 20 -8.39 12.97 5.77
C ARG A 20 -9.20 13.28 4.50
N GLY A 21 -9.69 14.52 4.33
CA GLY A 21 -10.46 14.92 3.15
C GLY A 21 -9.67 14.80 1.85
N THR A 22 -8.41 15.27 1.84
CA THR A 22 -7.49 15.12 0.71
C THR A 22 -7.25 13.64 0.39
N LEU A 23 -7.03 12.80 1.41
CA LEU A 23 -6.80 11.37 1.23
C LEU A 23 -8.03 10.63 0.71
N ILE A 24 -9.24 10.94 1.19
CA ILE A 24 -10.49 10.37 0.64
C ILE A 24 -10.59 10.68 -0.86
N ALA A 25 -10.41 11.95 -1.24
CA ALA A 25 -10.47 12.37 -2.64
C ALA A 25 -9.39 11.68 -3.48
N LEU A 26 -8.18 11.54 -2.94
CA LEU A 26 -7.07 10.85 -3.62
C LEU A 26 -7.36 9.36 -3.85
N PHE A 27 -7.80 8.62 -2.81
CA PHE A 27 -8.17 7.22 -2.96
C PHE A 27 -9.28 7.03 -3.99
N LYS A 28 -10.31 7.87 -3.96
CA LYS A 28 -11.40 7.86 -4.96
C LYS A 28 -10.87 8.15 -6.38
N LYS A 29 -10.00 9.12 -6.54
CA LYS A 29 -9.37 9.47 -7.82
C LYS A 29 -8.57 8.31 -8.39
N LEU A 30 -7.93 7.52 -7.53
CA LEU A 30 -7.17 6.32 -7.90
C LEU A 30 -8.05 5.07 -8.07
N GLY A 31 -9.35 5.17 -7.86
CA GLY A 31 -10.33 4.13 -8.18
C GLY A 31 -10.90 3.35 -6.99
N ALA A 32 -10.63 3.75 -5.76
CA ALA A 32 -11.21 3.14 -4.57
C ALA A 32 -12.74 3.35 -4.52
N PRO A 33 -13.53 2.33 -4.17
CA PRO A 33 -14.94 2.51 -3.80
C PRO A 33 -15.09 3.51 -2.64
N HIS A 34 -16.17 4.30 -2.62
CA HIS A 34 -16.32 5.42 -1.67
C HIS A 34 -16.15 5.01 -0.20
N ALA A 35 -16.88 4.02 0.28
CA ALA A 35 -16.77 3.55 1.66
C ALA A 35 -15.34 3.10 2.02
N ARG A 36 -14.68 2.40 1.09
CA ARG A 36 -13.29 1.97 1.28
C ARG A 36 -12.32 3.14 1.30
N ALA A 37 -12.54 4.16 0.46
CA ALA A 37 -11.72 5.37 0.48
C ALA A 37 -11.77 6.08 1.84
N GLU A 38 -12.92 6.12 2.48
CA GLU A 38 -13.09 6.71 3.81
C GLU A 38 -12.33 5.95 4.90
N GLU A 39 -12.43 4.61 4.90
CA GLU A 39 -11.72 3.76 5.87
C GLU A 39 -10.20 3.80 5.65
N LEU A 40 -9.74 3.70 4.39
CA LEU A 40 -8.32 3.81 4.05
C LEU A 40 -7.76 5.17 4.45
N ALA A 41 -8.49 6.26 4.19
CA ALA A 41 -8.05 7.60 4.49
C ALA A 41 -7.94 7.87 5.99
N LEU A 42 -8.82 7.28 6.81
CA LEU A 42 -8.74 7.39 8.27
C LEU A 42 -7.41 6.83 8.80
N ALA A 43 -7.07 5.63 8.39
CA ALA A 43 -5.81 4.97 8.77
C ALA A 43 -4.59 5.66 8.13
N ALA A 44 -4.66 5.99 6.84
CA ALA A 44 -3.59 6.66 6.11
C ALA A 44 -3.22 8.01 6.72
N ASN A 45 -4.21 8.80 7.17
CA ASN A 45 -3.97 10.09 7.80
C ASN A 45 -3.09 10.00 9.06
N VAL A 46 -3.12 8.88 9.77
CA VAL A 46 -2.27 8.62 10.94
C VAL A 46 -0.95 7.95 10.50
N HIS A 47 -1.05 6.81 9.83
CA HIS A 47 0.09 5.94 9.61
C HIS A 47 1.08 6.45 8.55
N MET A 48 0.61 7.16 7.52
CA MET A 48 1.52 7.77 6.55
C MET A 48 2.40 8.86 7.18
N ARG A 49 1.91 9.55 8.21
CA ARG A 49 2.73 10.49 9.02
C ARG A 49 3.70 9.72 9.90
N THR A 50 3.22 8.75 10.66
CA THR A 50 4.04 7.92 11.56
C THR A 50 5.24 7.31 10.84
N TYR A 51 5.02 6.82 9.62
CA TYR A 51 6.05 6.18 8.80
C TYR A 51 6.68 7.12 7.76
N ARG A 52 6.51 8.45 7.93
CA ARG A 52 7.18 9.51 7.19
C ARG A 52 6.94 9.49 5.67
N ILE A 53 5.82 8.94 5.24
CA ILE A 53 5.43 8.89 3.82
C ILE A 53 5.00 10.27 3.33
N LEU A 54 4.41 11.09 4.22
CA LEU A 54 3.96 12.46 3.90
C LEU A 54 5.07 13.52 4.04
N ASP A 55 6.30 13.16 4.42
CA ASP A 55 7.40 14.11 4.55
C ASP A 55 7.92 14.60 3.19
N ASN A 56 7.63 13.87 2.10
CA ASN A 56 8.09 14.20 0.76
C ASN A 56 7.02 13.80 -0.28
N ASP A 57 6.82 14.66 -1.29
CA ASP A 57 5.86 14.43 -2.37
C ASP A 57 6.15 13.17 -3.19
N LEU A 58 7.43 12.87 -3.43
CA LEU A 58 7.83 11.66 -4.15
C LEU A 58 7.50 10.40 -3.33
N ARG A 59 7.66 10.44 -2.00
CA ARG A 59 7.24 9.33 -1.14
C ARG A 59 5.74 9.07 -1.26
N LEU A 60 4.93 10.12 -1.18
CA LEU A 60 3.48 10.01 -1.37
C LEU A 60 3.16 9.47 -2.76
N ALA A 61 3.78 9.99 -3.82
CA ALA A 61 3.51 9.58 -5.19
C ALA A 61 3.84 8.10 -5.42
N HIS A 62 5.03 7.68 -5.03
CA HIS A 62 5.46 6.27 -5.16
C HIS A 62 4.61 5.33 -4.32
N PHE A 63 4.36 5.66 -3.05
CA PHE A 63 3.54 4.85 -2.17
C PHE A 63 2.15 4.62 -2.76
N MET A 64 1.46 5.68 -3.16
CA MET A 64 0.11 5.58 -3.74
C MET A 64 0.10 4.82 -5.05
N ALA A 65 1.10 5.03 -5.93
CA ALA A 65 1.20 4.31 -7.21
C ALA A 65 1.38 2.80 -7.01
N GLN A 66 2.26 2.40 -6.09
CA GLN A 66 2.51 0.99 -5.80
C GLN A 66 1.28 0.32 -5.19
N LEU A 67 0.67 0.92 -4.18
CA LEU A 67 -0.52 0.36 -3.55
C LEU A 67 -1.72 0.28 -4.50
N ALA A 68 -1.91 1.29 -5.36
CA ALA A 68 -2.96 1.26 -6.37
C ALA A 68 -2.76 0.10 -7.36
N HIS A 69 -1.51 -0.21 -7.73
CA HIS A 69 -1.21 -1.38 -8.55
C HIS A 69 -1.53 -2.68 -7.83
N GLU A 70 -0.96 -2.89 -6.63
CA GLU A 70 -1.07 -4.15 -5.87
C GLU A 70 -2.52 -4.51 -5.52
N SER A 71 -3.36 -3.52 -5.26
CA SER A 71 -4.75 -3.71 -4.81
C SER A 71 -5.79 -3.56 -5.93
N GLY A 72 -5.36 -3.50 -7.19
CA GLY A 72 -6.27 -3.23 -8.30
C GLY A 72 -7.05 -1.94 -8.13
N ASN A 73 -6.34 -0.83 -7.90
CA ASN A 73 -6.91 0.48 -7.63
C ASN A 73 -7.75 0.50 -6.33
N PHE A 74 -7.24 -0.13 -5.27
CA PHE A 74 -7.88 -0.25 -3.96
C PHE A 74 -9.24 -0.98 -3.96
N ARG A 75 -9.52 -1.75 -5.02
CA ARG A 75 -10.76 -2.55 -5.10
C ARG A 75 -10.66 -3.85 -4.32
N TYR A 76 -9.47 -4.43 -4.25
CA TYR A 76 -9.24 -5.73 -3.64
C TYR A 76 -8.36 -5.59 -2.39
N MET A 77 -8.92 -5.92 -1.25
CA MET A 77 -8.20 -6.00 0.03
C MET A 77 -7.81 -7.44 0.36
N GLU A 78 -8.24 -8.39 -0.44
CA GLU A 78 -7.85 -9.78 -0.39
C GLU A 78 -7.68 -10.30 -1.80
N GLU A 79 -6.68 -11.13 -2.02
CA GLU A 79 -6.40 -11.78 -3.29
C GLU A 79 -7.60 -12.62 -3.75
N ILE A 80 -8.02 -12.46 -5.02
CA ILE A 80 -9.14 -13.22 -5.60
C ILE A 80 -8.77 -14.69 -5.73
N ALA A 81 -7.50 -14.98 -6.07
CA ALA A 81 -7.01 -16.35 -6.17
C ALA A 81 -7.08 -17.07 -4.81
N SER A 82 -7.20 -18.38 -4.85
CA SER A 82 -7.35 -19.21 -3.65
C SER A 82 -6.12 -19.23 -2.74
N GLY A 83 -4.96 -18.80 -3.25
CA GLY A 83 -3.68 -18.91 -2.55
C GLY A 83 -3.02 -20.30 -2.62
N ARG A 84 -3.66 -21.29 -3.26
CA ARG A 84 -3.10 -22.65 -3.39
C ARG A 84 -1.73 -22.70 -4.04
N ALA A 85 -1.41 -21.74 -4.91
CA ALA A 85 -0.09 -21.61 -5.54
C ALA A 85 1.04 -21.31 -4.53
N TYR A 86 0.70 -20.88 -3.34
CA TYR A 86 1.66 -20.60 -2.26
C TYR A 86 1.84 -21.79 -1.30
N GLU A 87 1.15 -22.91 -1.54
CA GLU A 87 1.26 -24.10 -0.71
C GLU A 87 2.68 -24.67 -0.74
N GLY A 88 3.24 -24.97 0.42
CA GLY A 88 4.61 -25.50 0.56
C GLY A 88 5.74 -24.53 0.17
N ARG A 89 5.44 -23.27 -0.10
CA ARG A 89 6.43 -22.23 -0.42
C ARG A 89 7.26 -21.87 0.83
N LYS A 90 8.42 -22.55 0.97
CA LYS A 90 9.34 -22.36 2.11
C LYS A 90 9.89 -20.94 2.22
N ASP A 91 10.11 -20.27 1.09
CA ASP A 91 10.54 -18.88 1.02
C ASP A 91 9.50 -17.88 1.58
N LEU A 92 8.22 -18.28 1.61
CA LEU A 92 7.12 -17.56 2.26
C LEU A 92 6.86 -18.05 3.71
N GLY A 93 7.60 -19.07 4.19
CA GLY A 93 7.38 -19.69 5.47
C GLY A 93 6.12 -20.57 5.54
N ASN A 94 5.56 -20.94 4.39
CA ASN A 94 4.39 -21.82 4.28
C ASN A 94 4.86 -23.27 4.35
N THR A 95 4.92 -23.81 5.56
CA THR A 95 5.44 -25.16 5.85
C THR A 95 4.39 -26.15 6.29
N GLU A 96 3.21 -25.67 6.65
CA GLU A 96 2.09 -26.49 7.10
C GLU A 96 1.04 -26.62 6.00
N ILE A 97 0.31 -27.74 6.02
CA ILE A 97 -0.80 -27.96 5.07
C ILE A 97 -1.88 -26.88 5.26
N GLY A 98 -2.26 -26.24 4.15
CA GLY A 98 -3.25 -25.17 4.15
C GLY A 98 -2.68 -23.76 4.28
N ASP A 99 -1.36 -23.62 4.51
CA ASP A 99 -0.72 -22.30 4.65
C ASP A 99 -0.89 -21.42 3.41
N GLY A 100 -0.83 -22.00 2.24
CA GLY A 100 -1.00 -21.27 1.00
C GLY A 100 -2.31 -20.49 0.95
N THR A 101 -3.41 -21.15 1.27
CA THR A 101 -4.74 -20.53 1.33
C THR A 101 -4.90 -19.61 2.54
N ARG A 102 -4.39 -20.03 3.69
CA ARG A 102 -4.52 -19.27 4.94
C ARG A 102 -3.79 -17.93 4.88
N TYR A 103 -2.60 -17.89 4.31
CA TYR A 103 -1.73 -16.70 4.26
C TYR A 103 -1.60 -16.13 2.85
N LYS A 104 -2.68 -16.20 2.07
CA LYS A 104 -2.76 -15.53 0.77
C LYS A 104 -2.66 -14.01 0.89
N GLY A 105 -2.50 -13.31 -0.23
CA GLY A 105 -2.32 -11.87 -0.27
C GLY A 105 -3.47 -11.08 0.35
N ARG A 106 -3.19 -10.18 1.30
CA ARG A 106 -4.17 -9.28 1.92
C ARG A 106 -3.64 -7.88 2.15
N GLY A 107 -4.58 -6.95 2.27
CA GLY A 107 -4.33 -5.51 2.41
C GLY A 107 -3.86 -4.85 1.11
N PRO A 108 -3.69 -3.51 1.12
CA PRO A 108 -3.31 -2.77 -0.09
C PRO A 108 -1.93 -3.14 -0.63
N ILE A 109 -1.04 -3.71 0.19
CA ILE A 109 0.30 -4.16 -0.20
C ILE A 109 0.37 -5.65 -0.54
N GLN A 110 -0.75 -6.36 -0.43
CA GLN A 110 -0.85 -7.81 -0.70
C GLN A 110 0.16 -8.63 0.12
N LEU A 111 0.17 -8.43 1.45
CA LEU A 111 1.00 -9.22 2.36
C LEU A 111 0.71 -10.71 2.21
N THR A 112 1.74 -11.52 1.89
CA THR A 112 1.60 -12.95 1.57
C THR A 112 2.62 -13.79 2.34
N GLY A 113 2.19 -14.98 2.78
CA GLY A 113 3.02 -15.99 3.41
C GLY A 113 3.10 -15.89 4.94
N ARG A 114 3.05 -17.07 5.62
CA ARG A 114 3.07 -17.21 7.09
C ARG A 114 4.18 -16.39 7.74
N ALA A 115 5.40 -16.43 7.17
CA ALA A 115 6.54 -15.70 7.74
C ALA A 115 6.30 -14.18 7.78
N ASN A 116 5.69 -13.62 6.74
CA ASN A 116 5.36 -12.20 6.70
C ASN A 116 4.23 -11.84 7.67
N TYR A 117 3.16 -12.65 7.73
CA TYR A 117 2.10 -12.43 8.71
C TYR A 117 2.63 -12.45 10.14
N ARG A 118 3.49 -13.42 10.48
CA ARG A 118 4.17 -13.49 11.78
C ARG A 118 5.07 -12.29 12.04
N LYS A 119 5.90 -11.91 11.04
CA LYS A 119 6.84 -10.78 11.13
C LYS A 119 6.11 -9.47 11.44
N TYR A 120 5.10 -9.13 10.63
CA TYR A 120 4.37 -7.87 10.80
C TYR A 120 3.42 -7.91 11.99
N GLY A 121 2.86 -9.06 12.31
CA GLY A 121 2.09 -9.25 13.52
C GLY A 121 2.90 -8.94 14.77
N ARG A 122 4.10 -9.50 14.90
CA ARG A 122 5.02 -9.20 16.01
C ARG A 122 5.45 -7.73 16.05
N ALA A 123 5.78 -7.17 14.90
CA ALA A 123 6.24 -5.78 14.80
C ALA A 123 5.16 -4.75 15.17
N LEU A 124 3.89 -5.09 15.00
CA LEU A 124 2.73 -4.23 15.26
C LEU A 124 1.98 -4.60 16.55
N GLY A 125 2.36 -5.69 17.22
CA GLY A 125 1.68 -6.17 18.42
C GLY A 125 0.28 -6.73 18.14
N ILE A 126 0.04 -7.26 16.94
CA ILE A 126 -1.27 -7.80 16.51
C ILE A 126 -1.06 -9.24 16.03
N ASP A 127 -1.89 -10.17 16.49
CA ASP A 127 -1.77 -11.59 16.13
C ASP A 127 -2.32 -11.90 14.74
N PHE A 128 -1.56 -11.54 13.71
CA PHE A 128 -1.92 -11.84 12.32
C PHE A 128 -1.73 -13.30 11.94
N GLU A 129 -0.88 -14.04 12.66
CA GLU A 129 -0.66 -15.46 12.35
C GLU A 129 -1.88 -16.30 12.64
N ASN A 130 -2.55 -16.04 13.77
CA ASN A 130 -3.78 -16.73 14.11
C ASN A 130 -5.05 -16.11 13.49
N ASN A 131 -5.01 -14.80 13.15
CA ASN A 131 -6.12 -14.06 12.60
C ASN A 131 -5.71 -13.33 11.28
N PRO A 132 -5.29 -14.06 10.23
CA PRO A 132 -4.74 -13.44 9.03
C PRO A 132 -5.77 -12.61 8.25
N GLU A 133 -7.06 -12.92 8.37
CA GLU A 133 -8.15 -12.22 7.67
C GLU A 133 -8.28 -10.74 8.08
N ILE A 134 -7.86 -10.37 9.28
CA ILE A 134 -7.96 -8.97 9.73
C ILE A 134 -7.05 -8.03 8.92
N VAL A 135 -6.02 -8.55 8.24
CA VAL A 135 -5.17 -7.75 7.35
C VAL A 135 -5.95 -7.27 6.11
N ALA A 136 -7.07 -7.91 5.78
CA ALA A 136 -7.96 -7.45 4.71
C ALA A 136 -8.85 -6.26 5.14
N LEU A 137 -8.95 -5.94 6.43
CA LEU A 137 -9.64 -4.74 6.89
C LEU A 137 -8.86 -3.50 6.41
N PRO A 138 -9.50 -2.52 5.77
CA PRO A 138 -8.80 -1.38 5.16
C PRO A 138 -7.89 -0.63 6.14
N SER A 139 -8.32 -0.43 7.37
CA SER A 139 -7.53 0.24 8.41
C SER A 139 -6.27 -0.54 8.80
N ILE A 140 -6.41 -1.84 9.04
CA ILE A 140 -5.28 -2.73 9.41
C ILE A 140 -4.35 -2.92 8.22
N GLY A 141 -4.90 -3.19 7.03
CA GLY A 141 -4.10 -3.33 5.82
C GLY A 141 -3.29 -2.08 5.48
N MET A 142 -3.83 -0.88 5.72
CA MET A 142 -3.11 0.38 5.54
C MET A 142 -1.96 0.54 6.56
N LEU A 143 -2.19 0.18 7.82
CA LEU A 143 -1.13 0.15 8.83
C LEU A 143 0.01 -0.79 8.41
N VAL A 144 -0.33 -2.01 7.98
CA VAL A 144 0.64 -3.00 7.48
C VAL A 144 1.40 -2.46 6.26
N ALA A 145 0.71 -1.84 5.31
CA ALA A 145 1.34 -1.27 4.12
C ALA A 145 2.34 -0.17 4.46
N CYS A 146 2.01 0.75 5.36
CA CYS A 146 2.91 1.81 5.82
C CYS A 146 4.13 1.24 6.56
N LYS A 147 3.91 0.25 7.43
CA LYS A 147 5.00 -0.44 8.15
C LYS A 147 5.92 -1.18 7.19
N TYR A 148 5.36 -1.93 6.24
CA TYR A 148 6.11 -2.62 5.19
C TYR A 148 6.97 -1.64 4.39
N TRP A 149 6.39 -0.52 3.95
CA TRP A 149 7.08 0.51 3.19
C TRP A 149 8.30 1.05 3.92
N TYR A 150 8.11 1.39 5.19
CA TYR A 150 9.16 1.92 6.04
C TYR A 150 10.27 0.89 6.30
N ASP A 151 9.91 -0.34 6.72
CA ASP A 151 10.88 -1.38 7.07
C ASP A 151 11.73 -1.84 5.88
N ASN A 152 11.20 -1.68 4.67
CA ASN A 152 11.94 -2.04 3.45
C ASN A 152 12.71 -0.87 2.84
N GLY A 153 12.86 0.26 3.53
CA GLY A 153 13.64 1.42 3.07
C GLY A 153 13.11 2.01 1.77
N LEU A 154 11.76 1.99 1.58
CA LEU A 154 11.15 2.46 0.34
C LEU A 154 11.03 3.99 0.31
N ASN A 155 11.07 4.66 1.46
CA ASN A 155 11.15 6.12 1.53
C ASN A 155 12.41 6.64 0.83
N GLU A 156 13.57 6.06 1.15
CA GLU A 156 14.86 6.47 0.60
C GLU A 156 14.97 6.22 -0.90
N LEU A 157 14.32 5.18 -1.40
CA LEU A 157 14.23 4.92 -2.83
C LEU A 157 13.27 5.88 -3.51
N ALA A 158 12.15 6.21 -2.87
CA ALA A 158 11.20 7.19 -3.39
C ALA A 158 11.80 8.61 -3.45
N ASP A 159 12.61 8.99 -2.45
CA ASP A 159 13.33 10.27 -2.46
C ASP A 159 14.26 10.42 -3.68
N LYS A 160 14.77 9.29 -4.21
CA LYS A 160 15.62 9.23 -5.40
C LYS A 160 14.84 8.93 -6.69
N ASP A 161 13.52 8.85 -6.61
CA ASP A 161 12.63 8.53 -7.73
C ASP A 161 12.88 7.15 -8.39
N GLU A 162 13.30 6.15 -7.61
CA GLU A 162 13.78 4.85 -8.05
C GLU A 162 12.65 3.82 -8.20
N ILE A 163 11.72 4.05 -9.14
CA ILE A 163 10.54 3.19 -9.36
C ILE A 163 10.92 1.73 -9.62
N ASN A 164 12.01 1.48 -10.35
CA ASN A 164 12.48 0.13 -10.68
C ASN A 164 12.90 -0.63 -9.42
N LEU A 165 13.69 0.00 -8.56
CA LEU A 165 14.14 -0.61 -7.31
C LEU A 165 12.99 -0.82 -6.34
N ILE A 166 12.06 0.12 -6.25
CA ILE A 166 10.84 0.01 -5.43
C ILE A 166 10.01 -1.18 -5.92
N THR A 167 9.73 -1.25 -7.23
CA THR A 167 8.98 -2.36 -7.83
C THR A 167 9.62 -3.70 -7.55
N ARG A 168 10.93 -3.82 -7.76
CA ARG A 168 11.68 -5.05 -7.51
C ARG A 168 11.63 -5.47 -6.04
N ARG A 169 11.69 -4.51 -5.11
CA ARG A 169 11.66 -4.79 -3.67
C ARG A 169 10.29 -5.26 -3.20
N ILE A 170 9.21 -4.75 -3.78
CA ILE A 170 7.83 -5.15 -3.45
C ILE A 170 7.47 -6.48 -4.12
N ASN A 171 7.75 -6.62 -5.42
CA ASN A 171 7.26 -7.73 -6.24
C ASN A 171 8.27 -8.87 -6.41
N GLY A 172 9.54 -8.67 -6.06
CA GLY A 172 10.62 -9.60 -6.34
C GLY A 172 11.13 -9.57 -7.78
N GLY A 173 10.46 -8.82 -8.66
CA GLY A 173 10.78 -8.65 -10.09
C GLY A 173 10.20 -7.35 -10.63
N TYR A 174 9.88 -7.33 -11.92
CA TYR A 174 9.37 -6.14 -12.62
C TYR A 174 7.94 -6.32 -13.15
N ASN A 175 7.18 -7.28 -12.59
CA ASN A 175 5.79 -7.48 -13.00
C ASN A 175 4.95 -6.22 -12.74
N GLY A 176 4.21 -5.81 -13.77
CA GLY A 176 3.37 -4.62 -13.69
C GLY A 176 4.12 -3.28 -13.68
N LEU A 177 5.43 -3.24 -14.01
CA LEU A 177 6.23 -2.00 -13.98
C LEU A 177 5.59 -0.88 -14.80
N ASN A 178 5.09 -1.17 -16.00
CA ASN A 178 4.47 -0.15 -16.85
C ASN A 178 3.21 0.47 -16.20
N ASP A 179 2.37 -0.33 -15.55
CA ASP A 179 1.19 0.17 -14.84
C ASP A 179 1.59 0.98 -13.60
N ARG A 180 2.59 0.54 -12.86
CA ARG A 180 3.14 1.28 -11.71
C ARG A 180 3.72 2.63 -12.14
N MET A 181 4.44 2.68 -13.27
CA MET A 181 4.95 3.91 -13.86
C MET A 181 3.82 4.84 -14.32
N ALA A 182 2.79 4.33 -14.97
CA ALA A 182 1.63 5.12 -15.39
C ALA A 182 0.92 5.77 -14.17
N LYS A 183 0.73 5.00 -13.09
CA LYS A 183 0.16 5.50 -11.84
C LYS A 183 1.06 6.54 -11.16
N LEU A 184 2.37 6.32 -11.15
CA LEU A 184 3.34 7.28 -10.62
C LEU A 184 3.30 8.60 -11.41
N ASN A 185 3.27 8.53 -12.75
CA ASN A 185 3.17 9.72 -13.60
C ASN A 185 1.86 10.48 -13.35
N THR A 186 0.75 9.77 -13.13
CA THR A 186 -0.52 10.39 -12.72
C THR A 186 -0.37 11.13 -11.40
N MET A 187 0.26 10.53 -10.40
CA MET A 187 0.51 11.16 -9.10
C MET A 187 1.41 12.40 -9.25
N LYS A 188 2.51 12.27 -10.00
CA LYS A 188 3.43 13.39 -10.27
C LYS A 188 2.73 14.56 -10.98
N SER A 189 1.93 14.26 -11.99
CA SER A 189 1.15 15.30 -12.71
C SER A 189 0.21 16.06 -11.76
N MET A 190 -0.51 15.36 -10.87
CA MET A 190 -1.37 16.02 -9.88
C MET A 190 -0.57 16.86 -8.86
N LEU A 191 0.66 16.50 -8.57
CA LEU A 191 1.57 17.26 -7.71
C LEU A 191 2.28 18.43 -8.44
N GLY A 192 2.13 18.52 -9.77
CA GLY A 192 2.80 19.55 -10.58
C GLY A 192 4.28 19.25 -10.81
N LYS A 193 4.63 17.98 -10.97
CA LYS A 193 5.99 17.48 -11.22
C LYS A 193 6.10 16.79 -12.57
#